data_7cc1bcb26c103d9edde3f05112b331f9
#
_entry.id   7cc1bcb26c103d9edde3f05112b331f9
#
_cell.length_a   1.000
_cell.length_b   1.000
_cell.length_c   1.000
_cell.angle_alpha   90.00
_cell.angle_beta   90.00
_cell.angle_gamma   90.00
#
_symmetry.space_group_name_H-M   'P 1'
#
loop_
_entity.id
_entity.type
_entity.pdbx_description
1 polymer ?
#
loop_
_entity_poly.entity_id
_entity_poly.type
_entity_poly.pdbx_seq_one_letter_code
_entity_poly.pdbx_strand_id
1 'polypeptide(L)'
;MLVIVGDNPEGILVDSRNGKTITLLTGHLDYSFASAWNPDSVTFATGNQDKTCRIWDVRNLSKSVSVLRGNLGAIRSIRYSSDGCFMAMAEPADFVHVFDVKNNYEEEQEVDFFGEISGISFSPDTESLFIGVWDRTYGSLLVYSRRRKYSYLDCLI
;
A
#
# COMPACT_ATOMS: atom_id res chain seq x y z
N MET A 1 5.02 3.29 -17.60
CA MET A 1 3.87 2.36 -17.59
C MET A 1 2.80 2.92 -16.65
N LEU A 2 1.54 2.60 -16.91
CA LEU A 2 0.40 2.97 -16.08
C LEU A 2 -0.33 1.69 -15.66
N VAL A 3 -0.73 1.63 -14.40
CA VAL A 3 -1.62 0.58 -13.88
C VAL A 3 -3.02 1.17 -13.76
N ILE A 4 -3.97 0.51 -14.36
CA ILE A 4 -5.38 0.89 -14.34
C ILE A 4 -6.14 -0.21 -13.60
N VAL A 5 -6.86 0.18 -12.57
CA VAL A 5 -7.73 -0.69 -11.78
C VAL A 5 -9.13 -0.08 -11.69
N GLY A 6 -10.15 -0.88 -11.46
CA GLY A 6 -11.53 -0.40 -11.39
C GLY A 6 -12.54 -1.53 -11.19
N ASP A 7 -13.68 -1.43 -11.87
CA ASP A 7 -14.85 -2.29 -11.66
C ASP A 7 -14.71 -3.73 -12.23
N ASN A 8 -13.54 -4.08 -12.72
CA ASN A 8 -13.21 -5.44 -13.10
C ASN A 8 -12.22 -6.05 -12.10
N PRO A 9 -12.29 -7.36 -11.86
CA PRO A 9 -11.28 -8.07 -11.08
C PRO A 9 -9.86 -7.95 -11.67
N GLU A 10 -9.79 -7.88 -12.99
CA GLU A 10 -8.53 -7.76 -13.72
C GLU A 10 -8.10 -6.29 -13.81
N GLY A 11 -6.87 -6.02 -13.36
CA GLY A 11 -6.22 -4.76 -13.63
C GLY A 11 -5.58 -4.77 -15.02
N ILE A 12 -5.23 -3.60 -15.53
CA ILE A 12 -4.63 -3.42 -16.86
C ILE A 12 -3.31 -2.68 -16.70
N LEU A 13 -2.24 -3.24 -17.25
CA LEU A 13 -0.97 -2.53 -17.41
C LEU A 13 -0.88 -1.95 -18.82
N VAL A 14 -0.60 -0.66 -18.92
CA VAL A 14 -0.63 0.12 -20.16
C VAL A 14 0.71 0.82 -20.39
N ASP A 15 1.19 0.82 -21.65
CA ASP A 15 2.31 1.67 -22.06
C ASP A 15 1.85 3.14 -22.10
N SER A 16 2.41 3.97 -21.24
CA SER A 16 2.07 5.38 -21.10
C SER A 16 2.41 6.23 -22.34
N ARG A 17 3.23 5.74 -23.26
CA ARG A 17 3.66 6.47 -24.48
C ARG A 17 2.66 6.33 -25.61
N ASN A 18 2.00 5.20 -25.73
CA ASN A 18 1.14 4.87 -26.88
C ASN A 18 -0.28 4.41 -26.49
N GLY A 19 -0.57 4.29 -25.18
CA GLY A 19 -1.86 3.86 -24.65
C GLY A 19 -2.20 2.39 -24.90
N LYS A 20 -1.24 1.58 -25.39
CA LYS A 20 -1.50 0.17 -25.67
C LYS A 20 -1.44 -0.67 -24.40
N THR A 21 -2.37 -1.61 -24.27
CA THR A 21 -2.35 -2.61 -23.21
C THR A 21 -1.14 -3.51 -23.37
N ILE A 22 -0.36 -3.64 -22.31
CA ILE A 22 0.79 -4.55 -22.21
C ILE A 22 0.30 -5.93 -21.79
N THR A 23 -0.47 -5.97 -20.69
CA THR A 23 -1.04 -7.22 -20.16
C THR A 23 -2.21 -6.96 -19.21
N LEU A 24 -2.97 -8.02 -18.92
CA LEU A 24 -3.96 -8.03 -17.85
C LEU A 24 -3.33 -8.59 -16.57
N LEU A 25 -3.73 -8.02 -15.44
CA LEU A 25 -3.30 -8.43 -14.10
C LEU A 25 -4.40 -9.30 -13.51
N THR A 26 -4.21 -10.60 -13.52
CA THR A 26 -5.21 -11.57 -13.08
C THR A 26 -4.96 -12.06 -11.67
N GLY A 27 -6.02 -12.39 -10.94
CA GLY A 27 -5.91 -13.02 -9.63
C GLY A 27 -6.76 -12.39 -8.53
N HIS A 28 -7.10 -11.10 -8.62
CA HIS A 28 -8.12 -10.51 -7.78
C HIS A 28 -9.50 -11.10 -8.10
N LEU A 29 -10.40 -11.09 -7.11
CA LEU A 29 -11.71 -11.73 -7.23
C LEU A 29 -12.86 -10.74 -7.37
N ASP A 30 -12.58 -9.44 -7.17
CA ASP A 30 -13.59 -8.38 -7.11
C ASP A 30 -12.99 -7.05 -7.61
N TYR A 31 -13.71 -5.95 -7.44
CA TYR A 31 -13.32 -4.60 -7.86
C TYR A 31 -12.02 -4.14 -7.16
N SER A 32 -11.18 -3.44 -7.90
CA SER A 32 -9.95 -2.85 -7.36
C SER A 32 -10.09 -1.35 -7.19
N PHE A 33 -9.64 -0.82 -6.02
CA PHE A 33 -9.82 0.58 -5.65
C PHE A 33 -8.52 1.37 -5.63
N ALA A 34 -7.40 0.70 -5.47
CA ALA A 34 -6.13 1.37 -5.29
C ALA A 34 -5.02 0.71 -6.09
N SER A 35 -4.11 1.54 -6.57
CA SER A 35 -2.83 1.09 -7.09
C SER A 35 -1.73 2.08 -6.71
N ALA A 36 -0.53 1.58 -6.48
CA ALA A 36 0.63 2.40 -6.18
C ALA A 36 1.91 1.77 -6.75
N TRP A 37 2.76 2.61 -7.35
CA TRP A 37 4.10 2.21 -7.76
C TRP A 37 5.08 2.34 -6.61
N ASN A 38 5.94 1.34 -6.47
CA ASN A 38 7.13 1.46 -5.65
C ASN A 38 8.12 2.41 -6.36
N PRO A 39 8.84 3.29 -5.64
CA PRO A 39 9.89 4.14 -6.22
C PRO A 39 11.00 3.38 -6.98
N ASP A 40 11.15 2.08 -6.77
CA ASP A 40 12.05 1.23 -7.53
C ASP A 40 11.72 1.15 -9.03
N SER A 41 10.51 1.59 -9.42
CA SER A 41 9.98 1.54 -10.79
C SER A 41 9.86 0.13 -11.39
N VAL A 42 10.01 -0.91 -10.60
CA VAL A 42 9.96 -2.33 -10.97
C VAL A 42 8.76 -3.02 -10.36
N THR A 43 8.39 -2.65 -9.14
CA THR A 43 7.27 -3.25 -8.43
C THR A 43 6.12 -2.26 -8.23
N PHE A 44 4.92 -2.79 -8.14
CA PHE A 44 3.72 -2.01 -7.83
C PHE A 44 2.70 -2.87 -7.06
N ALA A 45 1.76 -2.21 -6.41
CA ALA A 45 0.71 -2.84 -5.62
C ALA A 45 -0.67 -2.52 -6.19
N THR A 46 -1.61 -3.45 -6.05
CA THR A 46 -3.04 -3.24 -6.33
C THR A 46 -3.88 -3.69 -5.15
N GLY A 47 -4.85 -2.86 -4.76
CA GLY A 47 -5.76 -3.11 -3.63
C GLY A 47 -7.18 -3.34 -4.08
N ASN A 48 -7.85 -4.33 -3.50
CA ASN A 48 -9.10 -4.87 -4.00
C ASN A 48 -10.16 -5.02 -2.90
N GLN A 49 -11.42 -5.15 -3.33
CA GLN A 49 -12.57 -5.48 -2.49
C GLN A 49 -12.46 -6.87 -1.84
N ASP A 50 -11.70 -7.78 -2.45
CA ASP A 50 -11.45 -9.13 -1.94
C ASP A 50 -10.58 -9.15 -0.66
N LYS A 51 -10.32 -7.97 -0.05
CA LYS A 51 -9.51 -7.73 1.14
C LYS A 51 -8.03 -8.04 0.93
N THR A 52 -7.57 -8.12 -0.32
CA THR A 52 -6.16 -8.37 -0.61
C THR A 52 -5.49 -7.19 -1.27
N CYS A 53 -4.21 -7.04 -0.97
CA CYS A 53 -3.27 -6.23 -1.72
C CYS A 53 -2.28 -7.16 -2.41
N ARG A 54 -2.17 -7.07 -3.73
CA ARG A 54 -1.25 -7.89 -4.52
C ARG A 54 -0.07 -7.06 -4.96
N ILE A 55 1.11 -7.64 -4.80
CA ILE A 55 2.37 -7.04 -5.24
C ILE A 55 2.77 -7.68 -6.57
N TRP A 56 3.15 -6.86 -7.52
CA TRP A 56 3.49 -7.25 -8.88
C TRP A 56 4.90 -6.81 -9.24
N ASP A 57 5.58 -7.62 -10.06
CA ASP A 57 6.88 -7.29 -10.64
C ASP A 57 6.72 -7.20 -12.18
N VAL A 58 7.10 -6.06 -12.77
CA VAL A 58 6.95 -5.84 -14.21
C VAL A 58 7.77 -6.80 -15.06
N ARG A 59 8.78 -7.45 -14.50
CA ARG A 59 9.61 -8.44 -15.18
C ARG A 59 8.93 -9.80 -15.31
N ASN A 60 7.97 -10.08 -14.41
CA ASN A 60 7.17 -11.32 -14.45
C ASN A 60 5.76 -11.06 -13.94
N LEU A 61 4.84 -10.79 -14.83
CA LEU A 61 3.44 -10.47 -14.56
C LEU A 61 2.51 -11.70 -14.63
N SER A 62 3.07 -12.90 -14.79
CA SER A 62 2.26 -14.13 -14.84
C SER A 62 1.48 -14.42 -13.56
N LYS A 63 2.00 -13.94 -12.43
CA LYS A 63 1.38 -14.01 -11.11
C LYS A 63 1.90 -12.89 -10.22
N SER A 64 1.14 -12.53 -9.19
CA SER A 64 1.61 -11.63 -8.15
C SER A 64 2.78 -12.26 -7.35
N VAL A 65 3.74 -11.43 -6.98
CA VAL A 65 4.91 -11.83 -6.16
C VAL A 65 4.48 -12.14 -4.73
N SER A 66 3.59 -11.31 -4.19
CA SER A 66 3.07 -11.46 -2.84
C SER A 66 1.58 -11.11 -2.79
N VAL A 67 0.87 -11.65 -1.82
CA VAL A 67 -0.54 -11.37 -1.53
C VAL A 67 -0.66 -11.05 -0.04
N LEU A 68 -0.88 -9.77 0.25
CA LEU A 68 -1.09 -9.26 1.59
C LEU A 68 -2.59 -9.23 1.89
N ARG A 69 -2.99 -9.43 3.12
CA ARG A 69 -4.40 -9.51 3.50
C ARG A 69 -4.74 -8.40 4.49
N GLY A 70 -5.88 -7.76 4.27
CA GLY A 70 -6.53 -6.92 5.25
C GLY A 70 -7.38 -7.77 6.22
N ASN A 71 -7.82 -7.15 7.30
CA ASN A 71 -8.59 -7.79 8.37
C ASN A 71 -10.09 -7.85 8.03
N LEU A 72 -10.68 -6.71 7.76
CA LEU A 72 -12.14 -6.57 7.68
C LEU A 72 -12.65 -6.10 6.32
N GLY A 73 -11.94 -5.19 5.67
CA GLY A 73 -12.47 -4.46 4.53
C GLY A 73 -11.62 -4.53 3.27
N ALA A 74 -12.11 -3.86 2.25
CA ALA A 74 -11.42 -3.64 0.99
C ALA A 74 -10.12 -2.85 1.20
N ILE A 75 -9.12 -3.06 0.36
CA ILE A 75 -7.93 -2.21 0.37
C ILE A 75 -8.19 -0.99 -0.52
N ARG A 76 -8.46 0.17 0.12
CA ARG A 76 -8.87 1.40 -0.57
C ARG A 76 -7.78 2.41 -0.79
N SER A 77 -6.68 2.32 -0.06
CA SER A 77 -5.54 3.21 -0.24
C SER A 77 -4.24 2.46 -0.07
N ILE A 78 -3.27 2.74 -0.94
CA ILE A 78 -1.93 2.17 -0.88
C ILE A 78 -0.94 3.31 -1.13
N ARG A 79 0.13 3.37 -0.33
CA ARG A 79 1.23 4.32 -0.50
C ARG A 79 2.56 3.65 -0.22
N TYR A 80 3.54 3.94 -1.04
CA TYR A 80 4.94 3.65 -0.74
C TYR A 80 5.63 4.88 -0.14
N SER A 81 6.57 4.66 0.77
CA SER A 81 7.48 5.71 1.20
C SER A 81 8.42 6.09 0.06
N SER A 82 8.91 7.34 0.02
CA SER A 82 9.75 7.84 -1.08
C SER A 82 11.11 7.14 -1.17
N ASP A 83 11.58 6.53 -0.08
CA ASP A 83 12.79 5.70 -0.04
C ASP A 83 12.53 4.24 -0.45
N GLY A 84 11.28 3.86 -0.75
CA GLY A 84 10.87 2.50 -1.09
C GLY A 84 11.04 1.47 0.03
N CYS A 85 11.27 1.91 1.27
CA CYS A 85 11.47 0.99 2.40
C CYS A 85 10.16 0.48 2.99
N PHE A 86 9.10 1.29 2.92
CA PHE A 86 7.81 0.95 3.52
C PHE A 86 6.68 1.07 2.51
N MET A 87 5.67 0.25 2.70
CA MET A 87 4.38 0.36 2.05
C MET A 87 3.30 0.38 3.13
N ALA A 88 2.39 1.35 3.03
CA ALA A 88 1.18 1.39 3.85
C ALA A 88 -0.03 1.07 2.99
N MET A 89 -0.93 0.22 3.49
CA MET A 89 -2.25 0.00 2.93
C MET A 89 -3.33 0.28 3.99
N ALA A 90 -4.45 0.84 3.56
CA ALA A 90 -5.55 1.19 4.43
C ALA A 90 -6.84 0.51 4.00
N GLU A 91 -7.57 0.00 4.98
CA GLU A 91 -8.96 -0.41 4.87
C GLU A 91 -9.88 0.81 4.95
N PRO A 92 -11.21 0.68 4.69
CA PRO A 92 -12.13 1.81 4.77
C PRO A 92 -12.25 2.39 6.17
N ALA A 93 -12.07 1.53 7.19
CA ALA A 93 -12.16 1.88 8.59
C ALA A 93 -11.21 1.02 9.43
N ASP A 94 -10.82 1.55 10.55
CA ASP A 94 -10.14 0.94 11.68
C ASP A 94 -8.69 0.53 11.44
N PHE A 95 -8.31 -0.02 10.29
CA PHE A 95 -6.99 -0.62 10.11
C PHE A 95 -6.14 0.05 9.05
N VAL A 96 -4.89 0.35 9.42
CA VAL A 96 -3.78 0.66 8.51
C VAL A 96 -2.65 -0.33 8.77
N HIS A 97 -2.16 -0.93 7.72
CA HIS A 97 -1.09 -1.91 7.73
C HIS A 97 0.16 -1.30 7.12
N VAL A 98 1.29 -1.40 7.80
CA VAL A 98 2.59 -0.90 7.32
C VAL A 98 3.55 -2.07 7.19
N PHE A 99 4.06 -2.29 5.99
CA PHE A 99 4.95 -3.41 5.66
C PHE A 99 6.37 -2.93 5.38
N ASP A 100 7.36 -3.72 5.80
CA ASP A 100 8.74 -3.57 5.38
C ASP A 100 8.92 -4.19 3.98
N VAL A 101 9.15 -3.33 2.98
CA VAL A 101 9.34 -3.74 1.59
C VAL A 101 10.65 -4.48 1.39
N LYS A 102 11.71 -4.09 2.13
CA LYS A 102 13.04 -4.72 2.02
C LYS A 102 13.07 -6.13 2.57
N ASN A 103 12.17 -6.43 3.51
CA ASN A 103 11.99 -7.75 4.08
C ASN A 103 10.87 -8.55 3.40
N ASN A 104 10.68 -8.32 2.08
CA ASN A 104 9.68 -9.01 1.25
C ASN A 104 8.25 -8.95 1.81
N TYR A 105 7.90 -7.86 2.50
CA TYR A 105 6.60 -7.66 3.16
C TYR A 105 6.28 -8.69 4.26
N GLU A 106 7.29 -9.34 4.83
CA GLU A 106 7.11 -10.34 5.90
C GLU A 106 6.85 -9.69 7.27
N GLU A 107 7.41 -8.48 7.51
CA GLU A 107 7.15 -7.71 8.72
C GLU A 107 5.99 -6.75 8.50
N GLU A 108 4.99 -6.89 9.33
CA GLU A 108 3.79 -6.05 9.32
C GLU A 108 3.64 -5.34 10.67
N GLN A 109 3.36 -4.05 10.62
CA GLN A 109 2.85 -3.28 11.75
C GLN A 109 1.41 -2.89 11.46
N GLU A 110 0.49 -3.44 12.22
CA GLU A 110 -0.92 -3.04 12.19
C GLU A 110 -1.17 -1.89 13.16
N VAL A 111 -1.91 -0.91 12.71
CA VAL A 111 -2.38 0.23 13.52
C VAL A 111 -3.89 0.22 13.48
N ASP A 112 -4.49 0.07 14.65
CA ASP A 112 -5.93 0.01 14.88
C ASP A 112 -6.46 1.38 15.32
N PHE A 113 -7.55 1.84 14.70
CA PHE A 113 -8.23 3.10 15.00
C PHE A 113 -9.72 2.87 15.14
N PHE A 114 -10.39 3.82 15.81
CA PHE A 114 -11.84 3.90 15.76
C PHE A 114 -12.25 5.00 14.77
N GLY A 115 -12.75 4.63 13.60
CA GLY A 115 -13.29 5.56 12.63
C GLY A 115 -12.93 5.24 11.17
N GLU A 116 -13.55 6.00 10.26
CA GLU A 116 -13.27 5.88 8.83
C GLU A 116 -11.89 6.47 8.49
N ILE A 117 -11.14 5.75 7.67
CA ILE A 117 -9.86 6.22 7.17
C ILE A 117 -10.10 6.98 5.86
N SER A 118 -9.94 8.30 5.90
CA SER A 118 -10.13 9.18 4.75
C SER A 118 -8.94 9.22 3.81
N GLY A 119 -7.75 8.85 4.29
CA GLY A 119 -6.55 8.78 3.48
C GLY A 119 -5.28 8.58 4.28
N ILE A 120 -4.23 8.16 3.59
CA ILE A 120 -2.88 7.96 4.13
C ILE A 120 -1.84 8.61 3.22
N SER A 121 -0.76 9.12 3.80
CA SER A 121 0.38 9.67 3.07
C SER A 121 1.66 9.59 3.88
N PHE A 122 2.76 9.19 3.26
CA PHE A 122 4.07 9.36 3.87
C PHE A 122 4.57 10.80 3.71
N SER A 123 5.36 11.26 4.68
CA SER A 123 6.12 12.50 4.53
C SER A 123 7.21 12.34 3.46
N PRO A 124 7.62 13.43 2.78
CA PRO A 124 8.66 13.36 1.75
C PRO A 124 10.02 12.86 2.27
N ASP A 125 10.33 13.10 3.54
CA ASP A 125 11.54 12.64 4.22
C ASP A 125 11.44 11.20 4.76
N THR A 126 10.29 10.53 4.57
CA THR A 126 10.01 9.16 5.03
C THR A 126 9.96 8.95 6.54
N GLU A 127 10.02 10.02 7.31
CA GLU A 127 10.07 9.93 8.79
C GLU A 127 8.69 9.85 9.43
N SER A 128 7.62 10.17 8.68
CA SER A 128 6.26 10.19 9.21
C SER A 128 5.25 9.58 8.25
N LEU A 129 4.24 8.92 8.81
CA LEU A 129 3.02 8.50 8.13
C LEU A 129 1.85 9.33 8.68
N PHE A 130 1.17 10.04 7.81
CA PHE A 130 -0.04 10.78 8.09
C PHE A 130 -1.26 9.92 7.79
N ILE A 131 -2.21 9.91 8.72
CA ILE A 131 -3.46 9.15 8.57
C ILE A 131 -4.62 10.09 8.92
N GLY A 132 -5.49 10.34 7.94
CA GLY A 132 -6.73 11.06 8.13
C GLY A 132 -7.80 10.11 8.64
N VAL A 133 -8.36 10.37 9.80
CA VAL A 133 -9.45 9.59 10.40
C VAL A 133 -10.66 10.49 10.59
N TRP A 134 -11.83 10.00 10.25
CA TRP A 134 -13.08 10.69 10.45
C TRP A 134 -14.07 9.80 11.22
N ASP A 135 -14.57 10.32 12.31
CA ASP A 135 -15.72 9.76 13.00
C ASP A 135 -16.88 10.77 12.89
N ARG A 136 -18.03 10.38 12.60
CA ARG A 136 -19.25 11.14 12.30
C ARG A 136 -19.33 12.58 12.87
N THR A 137 -18.50 12.93 13.86
CA THR A 137 -18.51 14.20 14.61
C THR A 137 -17.21 14.99 14.42
N TYR A 138 -16.06 14.33 14.36
CA TYR A 138 -14.75 14.97 14.32
C TYR A 138 -13.84 14.32 13.28
N GLY A 139 -13.08 15.17 12.58
CA GLY A 139 -11.95 14.73 11.76
C GLY A 139 -10.65 14.89 12.53
N SER A 140 -9.77 13.92 12.41
CA SER A 140 -8.44 13.93 13.04
C SER A 140 -7.37 13.61 12.01
N LEU A 141 -6.22 14.25 12.13
CA LEU A 141 -5.00 13.91 11.44
C LEU A 141 -4.02 13.33 12.44
N LEU A 142 -3.73 12.04 12.29
CA LEU A 142 -2.76 11.34 13.11
C LEU A 142 -1.41 11.33 12.41
N VAL A 143 -0.35 11.45 13.21
CA VAL A 143 1.03 11.43 12.71
C VAL A 143 1.79 10.32 13.44
N TYR A 144 2.23 9.33 12.68
CA TYR A 144 3.09 8.26 13.16
C TYR A 144 4.52 8.50 12.73
N SER A 145 5.42 8.62 13.71
CA SER A 145 6.84 8.83 13.45
C SER A 145 7.58 7.50 13.38
N ARG A 146 8.47 7.38 12.41
CA ARG A 146 9.35 6.24 12.25
C ARG A 146 10.30 6.10 13.43
N ARG A 147 10.30 4.94 14.10
CA ARG A 147 11.33 4.62 15.08
C ARG A 147 12.56 4.05 14.39
N ARG A 148 13.68 4.76 14.49
CA ARG A 148 14.99 4.22 14.09
C ARG A 148 15.60 3.51 15.28
N LYS A 149 15.92 2.22 15.15
CA LYS A 149 16.78 1.52 16.11
C LYS A 149 18.23 1.94 15.85
N TYR A 150 18.76 2.78 16.71
CA TYR A 150 20.18 3.13 16.69
C TYR A 150 20.96 2.11 17.53
N SER A 151 21.25 0.94 16.96
CA SER A 151 21.96 -0.15 17.65
C SER A 151 23.34 0.24 18.22
N TYR A 152 23.92 1.34 17.76
CA TYR A 152 25.18 1.87 18.30
C TYR A 152 24.99 2.63 19.63
N LEU A 153 23.78 3.03 19.99
CA LEU A 153 23.50 3.68 21.27
C LEU A 153 23.29 2.65 22.40
N ASP A 154 22.94 1.43 22.06
CA ASP A 154 22.73 0.35 23.04
C ASP A 154 24.06 -0.17 23.60
N CYS A 155 25.20 0.21 23.01
CA CYS A 155 26.54 -0.15 23.47
C CYS A 155 27.15 0.85 24.46
N LEU A 156 26.43 1.92 24.85
CA LEU A 156 26.92 3.00 25.71
C LEU A 156 26.30 3.00 27.12
N ILE A 157 25.65 1.90 27.53
CA ILE A 157 25.11 1.70 28.87
C ILE A 157 25.79 0.51 29.53
#